data_035f2beb072dd0a2fbf408af8282fe23
#
_entry.id   035f2beb072dd0a2fbf408af8282fe23
#
_cell.length_a   1.000
_cell.length_b   1.000
_cell.length_c   1.000
_cell.angle_alpha   90.00
_cell.angle_beta   90.00
_cell.angle_gamma   90.00
#
_symmetry.space_group_name_H-M   'P 1'
#
loop_
_entity.id
_entity.type
_entity.pdbx_description
1 polymer ?
#
loop_
_entity_poly.entity_id
_entity_poly.type
_entity_poly.pdbx_seq_one_letter_code
_entity_poly.pdbx_strand_id
1 'polypeptide(L)'
;MTIYKQMILGILLAFIAGCQQRSAEITGGTPGTLRFGSQTIGDLVVVLHRGTGTTFEQVGFGRTSNAGEFQLVVQGKEEPLLLPPGDYVVTLESLGPPITFPKEYIMADNAVLKVSWTDSSAQLDLEAPETLLAPLNKM
;
A
#
# COMPACT_ATOMS: atom_id res chain seq x y z
N MET A 1 -39.13 2.95 -48.53
CA MET A 1 -38.81 4.09 -47.68
C MET A 1 -38.77 3.76 -46.18
N THR A 2 -38.90 2.52 -45.82
CA THR A 2 -38.81 2.08 -44.40
C THR A 2 -37.43 1.55 -43.97
N ILE A 3 -36.46 1.58 -44.87
CA ILE A 3 -35.09 1.03 -44.60
C ILE A 3 -34.18 2.05 -43.93
N TYR A 4 -34.49 3.35 -44.04
CA TYR A 4 -33.65 4.40 -43.45
C TYR A 4 -33.91 4.67 -41.96
N LYS A 5 -35.01 4.18 -41.40
CA LYS A 5 -35.33 4.37 -39.98
C LYS A 5 -34.66 3.33 -39.05
N GLN A 6 -34.17 2.24 -39.58
CA GLN A 6 -33.50 1.23 -38.75
C GLN A 6 -31.98 1.37 -38.71
N MET A 7 -31.40 2.22 -39.53
CA MET A 7 -29.96 2.43 -39.58
C MET A 7 -29.44 3.45 -38.54
N ILE A 8 -30.35 4.23 -37.97
CA ILE A 8 -29.95 5.30 -36.97
C ILE A 8 -29.94 4.76 -35.54
N LEU A 9 -30.60 3.61 -35.29
CA LEU A 9 -30.64 3.05 -33.93
C LEU A 9 -29.46 2.13 -33.61
N GLY A 10 -28.63 1.80 -34.61
CA GLY A 10 -27.45 0.93 -34.40
C GLY A 10 -26.17 1.65 -34.01
N ILE A 11 -26.12 2.99 -34.15
CA ILE A 11 -24.87 3.75 -33.95
C ILE A 11 -24.75 4.34 -32.54
N LEU A 12 -25.83 4.33 -31.77
CA LEU A 12 -25.83 4.97 -30.45
C LEU A 12 -25.40 4.05 -29.29
N LEU A 13 -25.12 2.78 -29.55
CA LEU A 13 -24.73 1.81 -28.50
C LEU A 13 -23.22 1.55 -28.41
N ALA A 14 -22.41 2.21 -29.24
CA ALA A 14 -20.97 1.95 -29.28
C ALA A 14 -20.12 2.88 -28.37
N PHE A 15 -20.73 3.81 -27.66
CA PHE A 15 -19.99 4.80 -26.89
C PHE A 15 -19.93 4.60 -25.37
N ILE A 16 -20.43 3.47 -24.85
CA ILE A 16 -20.44 3.23 -23.39
C ILE A 16 -19.30 2.31 -22.93
N ALA A 17 -18.42 1.88 -23.84
CA ALA A 17 -17.32 0.96 -23.50
C ALA A 17 -15.97 1.66 -23.30
N GLY A 18 -15.92 2.93 -22.91
CA GLY A 18 -14.67 3.59 -22.81
C GLY A 18 -14.56 4.54 -21.65
N CYS A 19 -14.07 4.13 -20.52
CA CYS A 19 -13.31 4.89 -19.53
C CYS A 19 -13.38 4.25 -18.15
N GLN A 20 -13.01 2.99 -18.06
CA GLN A 20 -12.57 2.43 -16.77
C GLN A 20 -11.08 2.07 -16.90
N GLN A 21 -10.24 3.09 -17.04
CA GLN A 21 -8.84 2.91 -16.79
C GLN A 21 -8.65 2.85 -15.26
N ARG A 22 -8.91 1.70 -14.70
CA ARG A 22 -8.29 1.37 -13.43
C ARG A 22 -6.79 1.23 -13.72
N SER A 23 -5.98 2.11 -13.14
CA SER A 23 -4.55 1.88 -13.08
C SER A 23 -4.35 0.44 -12.61
N ALA A 24 -3.68 -0.38 -13.43
CA ALA A 24 -3.44 -1.76 -13.09
C ALA A 24 -2.76 -1.83 -11.73
N GLU A 25 -3.36 -2.53 -10.78
CA GLU A 25 -2.75 -2.76 -9.47
C GLU A 25 -1.46 -3.54 -9.67
N ILE A 26 -0.36 -3.03 -9.10
CA ILE A 26 0.93 -3.71 -9.17
C ILE A 26 0.89 -4.90 -8.25
N THR A 27 0.98 -6.10 -8.81
CA THR A 27 0.94 -7.36 -8.08
C THR A 27 2.23 -8.14 -8.24
N GLY A 28 2.46 -9.11 -7.36
CA GLY A 28 3.62 -10.00 -7.43
C GLY A 28 4.79 -9.60 -6.55
N GLY A 29 4.70 -8.49 -5.81
CA GLY A 29 5.70 -8.11 -4.82
C GLY A 29 5.57 -8.92 -3.53
N THR A 30 6.58 -8.79 -2.66
CA THR A 30 6.53 -9.40 -1.32
C THR A 30 5.28 -8.95 -0.58
N PRO A 31 4.41 -9.87 -0.15
CA PRO A 31 3.17 -9.53 0.54
C PRO A 31 3.42 -9.21 2.01
N GLY A 32 2.51 -8.44 2.60
CA GLY A 32 2.54 -8.15 4.02
C GLY A 32 1.18 -7.77 4.57
N THR A 33 1.10 -7.70 5.89
CA THR A 33 -0.06 -7.22 6.62
C THR A 33 0.38 -6.21 7.68
N LEU A 34 -0.45 -5.21 7.89
CA LEU A 34 -0.28 -4.23 8.97
C LEU A 34 -1.51 -4.27 9.86
N ARG A 35 -1.30 -4.50 11.15
CA ARG A 35 -2.33 -4.55 12.15
C ARG A 35 -2.07 -3.57 13.27
N PHE A 36 -3.16 -3.00 13.79
CA PHE A 36 -3.16 -2.16 14.98
C PHE A 36 -3.95 -2.89 16.07
N GLY A 37 -3.25 -3.77 16.81
CA GLY A 37 -3.93 -4.73 17.66
C GLY A 37 -4.77 -5.69 16.85
N SER A 38 -6.10 -5.69 17.03
CA SER A 38 -7.05 -6.49 16.25
C SER A 38 -7.63 -5.74 15.04
N GLN A 39 -7.26 -4.47 14.85
CA GLN A 39 -7.84 -3.62 13.79
C GLN A 39 -6.91 -3.51 12.59
N THR A 40 -7.52 -3.34 11.41
CA THR A 40 -6.83 -3.07 10.15
C THR A 40 -7.43 -1.82 9.50
N ILE A 41 -6.61 -1.08 8.76
CA ILE A 41 -7.04 0.13 8.07
C ILE A 41 -6.44 0.16 6.67
N GLY A 42 -7.24 0.58 5.69
CA GLY A 42 -6.78 0.85 4.34
C GLY A 42 -6.17 2.23 4.17
N ASP A 43 -5.55 2.43 3.02
CA ASP A 43 -4.97 3.72 2.59
C ASP A 43 -3.83 4.23 3.47
N LEU A 44 -3.09 3.31 4.08
CA LEU A 44 -1.82 3.58 4.73
C LEU A 44 -0.69 3.12 3.83
N VAL A 45 0.40 3.87 3.81
CA VAL A 45 1.63 3.48 3.11
C VAL A 45 2.64 2.96 4.11
N VAL A 46 3.12 1.75 3.85
CA VAL A 46 4.20 1.10 4.58
C VAL A 46 5.46 1.32 3.77
N VAL A 47 6.46 1.98 4.33
CA VAL A 47 7.71 2.29 3.62
C VAL A 47 8.85 1.53 4.27
N LEU A 48 9.60 0.78 3.48
CA LEU A 48 10.76 0.03 3.95
C LEU A 48 12.04 0.77 3.65
N HIS A 49 12.91 0.84 4.66
CA HIS A 49 14.22 1.49 4.57
C HIS A 49 15.31 0.51 4.97
N ARG A 50 16.44 0.61 4.29
CA ARG A 50 17.68 -0.10 4.63
C ARG A 50 18.73 0.92 5.03
N GLY A 51 19.52 0.61 6.04
CA GLY A 51 20.61 1.48 6.48
C GLY A 51 20.89 1.36 7.97
N THR A 52 21.85 2.16 8.43
CA THR A 52 22.27 2.20 9.82
C THR A 52 22.56 3.65 10.25
N GLY A 53 22.37 3.93 11.55
CA GLY A 53 22.63 5.25 12.10
C GLY A 53 21.66 6.31 11.56
N THR A 54 22.19 7.30 10.87
CA THR A 54 21.41 8.40 10.28
C THR A 54 21.26 8.29 8.76
N THR A 55 21.85 7.24 8.15
CA THR A 55 21.84 7.04 6.69
C THR A 55 20.91 5.89 6.35
N PHE A 56 19.73 6.23 5.82
CA PHE A 56 18.72 5.27 5.38
C PHE A 56 18.35 5.51 3.93
N GLU A 57 18.14 4.41 3.21
CA GLU A 57 17.67 4.40 1.83
C GLU A 57 16.31 3.75 1.77
N GLN A 58 15.35 4.38 1.09
CA GLN A 58 14.06 3.76 0.80
C GLN A 58 14.25 2.67 -0.26
N VAL A 59 13.82 1.45 0.05
CA VAL A 59 13.90 0.34 -0.91
C VAL A 59 12.56 0.05 -1.58
N GLY A 60 11.46 0.31 -0.90
CA GLY A 60 10.13 0.09 -1.45
C GLY A 60 9.03 0.49 -0.50
N PHE A 61 7.81 0.35 -0.99
CA PHE A 61 6.61 0.69 -0.23
C PHE A 61 5.45 -0.21 -0.61
N GLY A 62 4.41 -0.23 0.23
CA GLY A 62 3.15 -0.87 -0.05
C GLY A 62 1.99 -0.06 0.50
N ARG A 63 0.85 -0.12 -0.17
CA ARG A 63 -0.38 0.54 0.28
C ARG A 63 -1.33 -0.51 0.83
N THR A 64 -1.87 -0.27 2.03
CA THR A 64 -2.77 -1.20 2.67
C THR A 64 -4.16 -1.18 2.08
N SER A 65 -4.76 -2.36 1.97
CA SER A 65 -6.20 -2.54 1.76
C SER A 65 -6.95 -2.39 3.08
N ASN A 66 -8.28 -2.43 3.04
CA ASN A 66 -9.11 -2.39 4.25
C ASN A 66 -8.83 -3.57 5.20
N ALA A 67 -8.34 -4.68 4.67
CA ALA A 67 -7.90 -5.84 5.46
C ALA A 67 -6.46 -5.70 6.00
N GLY A 68 -5.81 -4.56 5.76
CA GLY A 68 -4.43 -4.32 6.18
C GLY A 68 -3.39 -5.01 5.32
N GLU A 69 -3.78 -5.60 4.21
CA GLU A 69 -2.89 -6.32 3.30
C GLU A 69 -2.22 -5.36 2.30
N PHE A 70 -0.97 -5.62 1.98
CA PHE A 70 -0.22 -4.86 0.99
C PHE A 70 0.76 -5.75 0.24
N GLN A 71 1.24 -5.26 -0.89
CA GLN A 71 2.34 -5.85 -1.65
C GLN A 71 3.39 -4.78 -1.90
N LEU A 72 4.66 -5.16 -1.83
CA LEU A 72 5.75 -4.22 -2.00
C LEU A 72 6.00 -3.87 -3.46
N VAL A 73 6.29 -2.60 -3.68
CA VAL A 73 6.63 -1.99 -4.96
C VAL A 73 7.99 -1.32 -4.83
N VAL A 74 8.79 -1.38 -5.89
CA VAL A 74 10.10 -0.73 -5.93
C VAL A 74 9.95 0.79 -5.88
N GLN A 75 10.76 1.44 -5.05
CA GLN A 75 10.75 2.90 -4.94
C GLN A 75 11.08 3.56 -6.27
N GLY A 76 10.20 4.48 -6.72
CA GLY A 76 10.37 5.24 -7.94
C GLY A 76 10.11 4.49 -9.23
N LYS A 77 9.65 3.24 -9.15
CA LYS A 77 9.30 2.40 -10.31
C LYS A 77 7.96 1.71 -10.07
N GLU A 78 7.22 1.46 -11.14
CA GLU A 78 5.97 0.71 -11.08
C GLU A 78 6.25 -0.80 -11.26
N GLU A 79 7.14 -1.34 -10.42
CA GLU A 79 7.56 -2.73 -10.46
C GLU A 79 7.34 -3.39 -9.10
N PRO A 80 6.92 -4.67 -9.07
CA PRO A 80 6.85 -5.41 -7.83
C PRO A 80 8.23 -5.59 -7.20
N LEU A 81 8.31 -5.42 -5.88
CA LEU A 81 9.54 -5.62 -5.12
C LEU A 81 9.52 -6.98 -4.45
N LEU A 82 10.47 -7.84 -4.82
CA LEU A 82 10.80 -9.03 -4.07
C LEU A 82 11.90 -8.66 -3.07
N LEU A 83 11.56 -8.65 -1.79
CA LEU A 83 12.43 -8.14 -0.75
C LEU A 83 13.66 -9.04 -0.59
N PRO A 84 14.88 -8.51 -0.79
CA PRO A 84 16.10 -9.28 -0.51
C PRO A 84 16.25 -9.55 0.99
N PRO A 85 16.90 -10.66 1.39
CA PRO A 85 17.20 -10.91 2.79
C PRO A 85 17.99 -9.75 3.41
N GLY A 86 17.66 -9.41 4.64
CA GLY A 86 18.32 -8.33 5.37
C GLY A 86 17.46 -7.72 6.45
N ASP A 87 18.01 -6.72 7.10
CA ASP A 87 17.32 -5.97 8.15
C ASP A 87 16.81 -4.66 7.60
N TYR A 88 15.55 -4.37 7.90
CA TYR A 88 14.84 -3.18 7.42
C TYR A 88 14.16 -2.47 8.57
N VAL A 89 14.02 -1.17 8.46
CA VAL A 89 13.13 -0.38 9.32
C VAL A 89 11.92 0.08 8.50
N VAL A 90 10.81 0.26 9.18
CA VAL A 90 9.52 0.56 8.54
C VAL A 90 8.97 1.87 9.07
N THR A 91 8.52 2.72 8.17
CA THR A 91 7.79 3.94 8.50
C THR A 91 6.39 3.89 7.89
N LEU A 92 5.49 4.67 8.47
CA LEU A 92 4.08 4.71 8.07
C LEU A 92 3.68 6.10 7.61
N GLU A 93 2.80 6.15 6.61
CA GLU A 93 2.19 7.38 6.13
C GLU A 93 0.70 7.13 5.89
N SER A 94 -0.15 8.10 6.20
CA SER A 94 -1.57 8.01 5.91
C SER A 94 -1.91 8.82 4.66
N LEU A 95 -2.62 8.18 3.72
CA LEU A 95 -3.10 8.83 2.50
C LEU A 95 -4.56 9.30 2.60
N GLY A 96 -5.31 8.79 3.56
CA GLY A 96 -6.73 9.11 3.71
C GLY A 96 -7.15 9.26 5.17
N PRO A 97 -6.98 8.24 6.01
CA PRO A 97 -7.39 8.31 7.41
C PRO A 97 -6.71 9.47 8.17
N PRO A 98 -7.45 10.24 9.00
CA PRO A 98 -6.88 11.35 9.74
C PRO A 98 -6.09 10.87 10.97
N ILE A 99 -4.99 10.17 10.72
CA ILE A 99 -4.08 9.66 11.75
C ILE A 99 -2.80 10.49 11.75
N THR A 100 -2.40 10.96 12.93
CA THR A 100 -1.09 11.58 13.13
C THR A 100 -0.20 10.57 13.85
N PHE A 101 0.78 10.03 13.13
CA PHE A 101 1.72 9.09 13.70
C PHE A 101 2.82 9.81 14.49
N PRO A 102 3.23 9.27 15.66
CA PRO A 102 4.41 9.74 16.36
C PRO A 102 5.69 9.60 15.52
N LYS A 103 6.74 10.34 15.87
CA LYS A 103 8.00 10.37 15.12
C LYS A 103 8.62 8.98 14.90
N GLU A 104 8.50 8.10 15.90
CA GLU A 104 9.03 6.74 15.83
C GLU A 104 8.35 5.86 14.76
N TYR A 105 7.27 6.34 14.16
CA TYR A 105 6.58 5.67 13.04
C TYR A 105 6.76 6.37 11.71
N ILE A 106 7.31 7.59 11.68
CA ILE A 106 7.46 8.37 10.45
C ILE A 106 8.90 8.67 10.07
N MET A 107 9.84 8.49 10.99
CA MET A 107 11.27 8.75 10.75
C MET A 107 12.07 7.46 10.86
N ALA A 108 12.84 7.14 9.81
CA ALA A 108 13.60 5.90 9.75
C ALA A 108 14.66 5.78 10.83
N ASP A 109 15.31 6.88 11.21
CA ASP A 109 16.34 6.90 12.26
C ASP A 109 15.82 6.63 13.67
N ASN A 110 14.51 6.80 13.88
CA ASN A 110 13.85 6.54 15.16
C ASN A 110 12.85 5.36 15.07
N ALA A 111 12.81 4.65 13.95
CA ALA A 111 11.79 3.66 13.69
C ALA A 111 11.78 2.53 14.73
N VAL A 112 10.60 2.27 15.29
CA VAL A 112 10.35 1.15 16.22
C VAL A 112 9.87 -0.11 15.48
N LEU A 113 9.32 0.06 14.27
CA LEU A 113 8.95 -1.08 13.42
C LEU A 113 10.20 -1.55 12.68
N LYS A 114 10.60 -2.77 12.94
CA LYS A 114 11.80 -3.39 12.35
C LYS A 114 11.43 -4.75 11.78
N VAL A 115 12.06 -5.10 10.66
CA VAL A 115 11.86 -6.36 9.98
C VAL A 115 13.22 -7.01 9.74
N SER A 116 13.34 -8.28 10.13
CA SER A 116 14.44 -9.15 9.71
C SER A 116 13.89 -10.13 8.68
N TRP A 117 14.24 -9.91 7.41
CA TRP A 117 13.74 -10.71 6.30
C TRP A 117 14.75 -11.79 5.91
N THR A 118 14.28 -13.03 5.78
CA THR A 118 15.12 -14.17 5.40
C THR A 118 14.50 -14.90 4.20
N ASP A 119 15.25 -15.78 3.55
CA ASP A 119 14.76 -16.60 2.43
C ASP A 119 13.60 -17.52 2.80
N SER A 120 13.44 -17.84 4.08
CA SER A 120 12.34 -18.68 4.58
C SER A 120 11.08 -17.87 4.96
N SER A 121 11.15 -16.54 4.92
CA SER A 121 10.03 -15.68 5.24
C SER A 121 9.01 -15.68 4.10
N ALA A 122 7.70 -15.83 4.44
CA ALA A 122 6.62 -15.88 3.46
C ALA A 122 5.95 -14.52 3.26
N GLN A 123 5.79 -13.74 4.33
CA GLN A 123 5.15 -12.43 4.30
C GLN A 123 5.67 -11.55 5.44
N LEU A 124 5.48 -10.24 5.28
CA LEU A 124 5.76 -9.28 6.33
C LEU A 124 4.56 -9.20 7.27
N ASP A 125 4.78 -9.41 8.56
CA ASP A 125 3.75 -9.23 9.59
C ASP A 125 4.13 -8.05 10.47
N LEU A 126 3.45 -6.93 10.28
CA LEU A 126 3.70 -5.70 11.02
C LEU A 126 2.58 -5.47 12.02
N GLU A 127 2.96 -5.21 13.27
CA GLU A 127 2.04 -4.88 14.34
C GLU A 127 2.42 -3.54 14.96
N ALA A 128 1.42 -2.67 15.08
CA ALA A 128 1.52 -1.38 15.75
C ALA A 128 0.48 -1.29 16.86
N PRO A 129 0.69 -0.41 17.85
CA PRO A 129 -0.28 -0.27 18.93
C PRO A 129 -1.64 0.24 18.46
N GLU A 130 -2.70 -0.35 18.97
CA GLU A 130 -4.09 0.07 18.69
C GLU A 130 -4.35 1.51 19.11
N THR A 131 -3.62 2.02 20.08
CA THR A 131 -3.73 3.39 20.56
C THR A 131 -3.46 4.45 19.49
N LEU A 132 -2.70 4.10 18.43
CA LEU A 132 -2.48 5.00 17.29
C LEU A 132 -3.76 5.31 16.53
N LEU A 133 -4.78 4.46 16.64
CA LEU A 133 -6.08 4.64 16.00
C LEU A 133 -7.10 5.36 16.89
N ALA A 134 -6.72 5.76 18.09
CA ALA A 134 -7.63 6.42 19.04
C ALA A 134 -8.38 7.62 18.44
N PRO A 135 -7.77 8.49 17.60
CA PRO A 135 -8.51 9.58 16.96
C PRO A 135 -9.64 9.12 16.04
N LEU A 136 -9.49 7.97 15.37
CA LEU A 136 -10.53 7.42 14.50
C LEU A 136 -11.68 6.82 15.29
N ASN A 137 -11.40 6.20 16.42
CA ASN A 137 -12.41 5.53 17.24
C ASN A 137 -13.30 6.51 18.00
N LYS A 138 -12.98 7.81 17.99
CA LYS A 138 -13.78 8.89 18.60
C LYS A 138 -14.70 9.60 17.61
N MET A 139 -14.59 9.28 16.35
CA MET A 139 -15.43 9.82 15.29
C MET A 139 -16.67 8.95 15.09
#